data_f99f3d1fbc8dd36af0629b1806e33ded
#
_entry.id   f99f3d1fbc8dd36af0629b1806e33ded
#
_cell.length_a   1.000
_cell.length_b   1.000
_cell.length_c   1.000
_cell.angle_alpha   90.00
_cell.angle_beta   90.00
_cell.angle_gamma   90.00
#
_symmetry.space_group_name_H-M   'P 1'
#
loop_
_entity.id
_entity.type
_entity.pdbx_description
1 polymer ?
#
loop_
_entity_poly.entity_id
_entity_poly.type
_entity_poly.pdbx_seq_one_letter_code
_entity_poly.pdbx_strand_id
1 'polypeptide(L)'
;AAMAQSEDGSLVLTTRRTDLRARTPTQALYLDNIASHDITFGIGPAGTGKTYLAVASAVDALERSAVQRIVLTRPAVEAGEKLGYLPGDLNQKVDPYLRPLYDALYDLMGFEKVQKAFERNMLEVAPLAFMRGRTLSNAFVILDEAQNTTPEQMKMFLTRIGFGSKCVVTGDVSQIDLPKGATSGLIDAERVLRRVKGLAFTRFTSADVVRHPLVARIVDAYDAQRRDGKHG
;
A
#
# COMPACT_ATOMS: atom_id res chain seq x y z
N ALA A 1 3.39 20.13 9.83
CA ALA A 1 2.08 20.40 10.43
C ALA A 1 1.51 19.11 10.98
N ALA A 2 0.94 19.13 12.19
CA ALA A 2 0.30 17.96 12.79
C ALA A 2 -0.96 17.57 11.99
N MET A 3 -1.32 16.29 12.00
CA MET A 3 -2.58 15.81 11.42
C MET A 3 -3.76 16.41 12.20
N ALA A 4 -4.84 16.74 11.49
CA ALA A 4 -6.06 17.21 12.13
C ALA A 4 -6.73 16.06 12.90
N GLN A 5 -7.36 16.38 14.04
CA GLN A 5 -8.20 15.45 14.79
C GLN A 5 -9.63 15.94 14.74
N SER A 6 -10.58 15.02 14.65
CA SER A 6 -11.99 15.31 14.79
C SER A 6 -12.38 15.52 16.27
N GLU A 7 -13.60 15.97 16.53
CA GLU A 7 -14.11 16.20 17.89
C GLU A 7 -14.11 14.91 18.75
N ASP A 8 -14.16 13.74 18.13
CA ASP A 8 -14.09 12.44 18.81
C ASP A 8 -12.63 11.92 18.95
N GLY A 9 -11.62 12.72 18.59
CA GLY A 9 -10.21 12.39 18.69
C GLY A 9 -9.68 11.51 17.56
N SER A 10 -10.48 11.12 16.58
CA SER A 10 -10.03 10.34 15.43
C SER A 10 -9.22 11.20 14.47
N LEU A 11 -8.22 10.60 13.80
CA LEU A 11 -7.42 11.27 12.78
C LEU A 11 -8.28 11.59 11.55
N VAL A 12 -8.19 12.84 11.09
CA VAL A 12 -8.85 13.34 9.88
C VAL A 12 -7.79 13.52 8.80
N LEU A 13 -7.98 12.82 7.67
CA LEU A 13 -7.09 12.92 6.52
C LEU A 13 -7.56 14.00 5.55
N THR A 14 -6.63 14.86 5.14
CA THR A 14 -6.86 15.90 4.14
C THR A 14 -6.76 15.30 2.74
N THR A 15 -7.90 14.90 2.19
CA THR A 15 -8.03 14.36 0.84
C THR A 15 -9.24 14.97 0.15
N ARG A 16 -9.44 14.66 -1.14
CA ARG A 16 -10.66 15.02 -1.86
C ARG A 16 -11.91 14.40 -1.21
N ARG A 17 -11.75 13.23 -0.58
CA ARG A 17 -12.82 12.54 0.15
C ARG A 17 -12.94 13.11 1.57
N THR A 18 -13.97 13.92 1.79
CA THR A 18 -14.21 14.56 3.10
C THR A 18 -14.80 13.61 4.14
N ASP A 19 -15.30 12.47 3.71
CA ASP A 19 -15.92 11.41 4.54
C ASP A 19 -14.94 10.30 4.95
N LEU A 20 -13.66 10.45 4.58
CA LEU A 20 -12.67 9.41 4.80
C LEU A 20 -12.21 9.36 6.26
N ARG A 21 -12.55 8.27 6.91
CA ARG A 21 -12.16 7.96 8.29
C ARG A 21 -11.99 6.46 8.48
N ALA A 22 -11.34 6.06 9.57
CA ALA A 22 -11.27 4.66 9.97
C ALA A 22 -12.68 4.11 10.23
N ARG A 23 -12.96 2.92 9.70
CA ARG A 23 -14.25 2.22 9.86
C ARG A 23 -14.16 1.07 10.86
N THR A 24 -12.95 0.65 11.21
CA THR A 24 -12.69 -0.41 12.19
C THR A 24 -11.63 0.07 13.20
N PRO A 25 -11.57 -0.51 14.41
CA PRO A 25 -10.51 -0.18 15.37
C PRO A 25 -9.11 -0.45 14.83
N THR A 26 -8.94 -1.50 14.02
CA THR A 26 -7.64 -1.83 13.41
C THR A 26 -7.23 -0.77 12.39
N GLN A 27 -8.18 -0.24 11.60
CA GLN A 27 -7.91 0.86 10.68
C GLN A 27 -7.49 2.13 11.44
N ALA A 28 -8.14 2.44 12.58
CA ALA A 28 -7.76 3.56 13.43
C ALA A 28 -6.33 3.41 13.96
N LEU A 29 -6.01 2.23 14.53
CA LEU A 29 -4.66 1.91 14.97
C LEU A 29 -3.63 2.02 13.84
N TYR A 30 -3.99 1.58 12.64
CA TYR A 30 -3.11 1.68 11.47
C TYR A 30 -2.79 3.14 11.11
N LEU A 31 -3.79 4.01 11.09
CA LEU A 31 -3.58 5.43 10.84
C LEU A 31 -2.74 6.09 11.94
N ASP A 32 -2.96 5.75 13.20
CA ASP A 32 -2.15 6.23 14.33
C ASP A 32 -0.70 5.75 14.20
N ASN A 33 -0.48 4.50 13.82
CA ASN A 33 0.87 3.96 13.59
C ASN A 33 1.57 4.69 12.44
N ILE A 34 0.88 4.94 11.32
CA ILE A 34 1.43 5.71 10.19
C ILE A 34 1.80 7.14 10.63
N ALA A 35 0.95 7.77 11.43
CA ALA A 35 1.21 9.13 11.92
C ALA A 35 2.44 9.19 12.83
N SER A 36 2.63 8.20 13.71
CA SER A 36 3.60 8.23 14.80
C SER A 36 4.93 7.51 14.51
N HIS A 37 5.03 6.71 13.47
CA HIS A 37 6.24 5.94 13.13
C HIS A 37 6.77 6.32 11.75
N ASP A 38 8.07 6.14 11.55
CA ASP A 38 8.71 6.38 10.25
C ASP A 38 8.38 5.27 9.25
N ILE A 39 8.28 4.03 9.72
CA ILE A 39 7.93 2.86 8.89
C ILE A 39 6.80 2.08 9.56
N THR A 40 5.72 1.85 8.81
CA THR A 40 4.55 1.08 9.25
C THR A 40 4.25 -0.05 8.29
N PHE A 41 4.05 -1.25 8.83
CA PHE A 41 3.59 -2.42 8.08
C PHE A 41 2.09 -2.62 8.31
N GLY A 42 1.33 -2.74 7.23
CA GLY A 42 -0.08 -3.13 7.23
C GLY A 42 -0.22 -4.51 6.58
N ILE A 43 -0.49 -5.54 7.39
CA ILE A 43 -0.50 -6.94 6.95
C ILE A 43 -1.89 -7.54 7.17
N GLY A 44 -2.45 -8.15 6.16
CA GLY A 44 -3.73 -8.83 6.28
C GLY A 44 -4.48 -9.01 4.97
N PRO A 45 -5.71 -9.55 5.03
CA PRO A 45 -6.50 -9.90 3.86
C PRO A 45 -6.82 -8.70 2.96
N ALA A 46 -7.12 -8.98 1.70
CA ALA A 46 -7.68 -8.01 0.77
C ALA A 46 -9.02 -7.44 1.30
N GLY A 47 -9.33 -6.20 0.93
CA GLY A 47 -10.59 -5.55 1.34
C GLY A 47 -10.59 -4.95 2.73
N THR A 48 -9.47 -4.90 3.43
CA THR A 48 -9.32 -4.29 4.76
C THR A 48 -8.97 -2.79 4.71
N GLY A 49 -8.78 -2.24 3.51
CA GLY A 49 -8.46 -0.82 3.31
C GLY A 49 -6.99 -0.46 3.53
N LYS A 50 -6.11 -1.42 3.78
CA LYS A 50 -4.69 -1.15 4.11
C LYS A 50 -3.95 -0.34 3.06
N THR A 51 -4.09 -0.66 1.78
CA THR A 51 -3.45 0.07 0.69
C THR A 51 -4.10 1.43 0.46
N TYR A 52 -5.43 1.47 0.42
CA TYR A 52 -6.18 2.71 0.24
C TYR A 52 -5.91 3.73 1.34
N LEU A 53 -5.90 3.32 2.60
CA LEU A 53 -5.60 4.19 3.74
C LEU A 53 -4.14 4.64 3.77
N ALA A 54 -3.20 3.81 3.31
CA ALA A 54 -1.81 4.21 3.14
C ALA A 54 -1.67 5.31 2.07
N VAL A 55 -2.33 5.16 0.90
CA VAL A 55 -2.34 6.19 -0.14
C VAL A 55 -3.02 7.47 0.36
N ALA A 56 -4.12 7.36 1.10
CA ALA A 56 -4.81 8.50 1.69
C ALA A 56 -3.91 9.25 2.69
N SER A 57 -3.15 8.54 3.50
CA SER A 57 -2.16 9.14 4.42
C SER A 57 -1.04 9.85 3.67
N ALA A 58 -0.60 9.31 2.53
CA ALA A 58 0.39 9.94 1.67
C ALA A 58 -0.14 11.23 1.04
N VAL A 59 -1.37 11.21 0.54
CA VAL A 59 -2.04 12.40 -0.02
C VAL A 59 -2.19 13.48 1.03
N ASP A 60 -2.65 13.13 2.23
CA ASP A 60 -2.75 14.05 3.36
C ASP A 60 -1.38 14.67 3.70
N ALA A 61 -0.33 13.88 3.77
CA ALA A 61 1.02 14.37 4.05
C ALA A 61 1.53 15.32 2.97
N LEU A 62 1.23 15.06 1.70
CA LEU A 62 1.58 15.95 0.59
C LEU A 62 0.80 17.27 0.65
N GLU A 63 -0.51 17.22 0.86
CA GLU A 63 -1.37 18.41 0.97
C GLU A 63 -0.97 19.30 2.15
N ARG A 64 -0.55 18.73 3.27
CA ARG A 64 -0.02 19.46 4.43
C ARG A 64 1.44 19.91 4.29
N SER A 65 2.08 19.60 3.15
CA SER A 65 3.52 19.85 2.94
C SER A 65 4.43 19.17 4.00
N ALA A 66 3.96 18.08 4.60
CA ALA A 66 4.76 17.25 5.50
C ALA A 66 5.81 16.43 4.73
N VAL A 67 5.54 16.14 3.48
CA VAL A 67 6.48 15.56 2.51
C VAL A 67 6.44 16.35 1.21
N GLN A 68 7.47 16.19 0.38
CA GLN A 68 7.59 16.88 -0.91
C GLN A 68 7.09 16.03 -2.08
N ARG A 69 7.04 14.71 -1.91
CA ARG A 69 6.60 13.77 -2.96
C ARG A 69 6.04 12.48 -2.38
N ILE A 70 5.29 11.80 -3.23
CA ILE A 70 4.77 10.44 -2.98
C ILE A 70 5.43 9.49 -3.98
N VAL A 71 5.91 8.35 -3.49
CA VAL A 71 6.45 7.26 -4.31
C VAL A 71 5.68 5.98 -4.00
N LEU A 72 4.97 5.47 -5.00
CA LEU A 72 4.20 4.22 -4.90
C LEU A 72 4.90 3.15 -5.72
N THR A 73 5.09 1.98 -5.13
CA THR A 73 5.79 0.88 -5.79
C THR A 73 5.16 -0.47 -5.46
N ARG A 74 5.30 -1.40 -6.39
CA ARG A 74 4.99 -2.82 -6.24
C ARG A 74 6.15 -3.66 -6.75
N PRO A 75 6.42 -4.85 -6.17
CA PRO A 75 7.33 -5.80 -6.77
C PRO A 75 6.77 -6.27 -8.11
N ALA A 76 7.63 -6.43 -9.12
CA ALA A 76 7.23 -7.08 -10.36
C ALA A 76 6.94 -8.56 -10.07
N VAL A 77 5.72 -9.01 -10.40
CA VAL A 77 5.38 -10.44 -10.38
C VAL A 77 5.62 -10.96 -11.78
N GLU A 78 6.47 -11.97 -11.94
CA GLU A 78 6.56 -12.75 -13.18
C GLU A 78 5.28 -13.62 -13.29
N ALA A 79 4.14 -13.01 -13.53
CA ALA A 79 3.02 -13.71 -14.09
C ALA A 79 3.37 -14.04 -15.53
N GLY A 80 3.24 -15.30 -15.95
CA GLY A 80 3.72 -15.87 -17.21
C GLY A 80 3.17 -15.28 -18.53
N GLU A 81 2.68 -14.06 -18.50
CA GLU A 81 2.45 -13.19 -19.64
C GLU A 81 3.54 -12.12 -19.64
N LYS A 82 4.51 -12.31 -20.55
CA LYS A 82 5.38 -11.23 -20.96
C LYS A 82 4.49 -10.09 -21.41
N LEU A 83 4.33 -9.07 -20.58
CA LEU A 83 3.73 -7.80 -20.97
C LEU A 83 4.59 -7.26 -22.13
N GLY A 84 4.17 -7.60 -23.36
CA GLY A 84 4.80 -7.12 -24.58
C GLY A 84 4.74 -5.60 -24.56
N TYR A 85 5.71 -4.99 -25.18
CA TYR A 85 5.77 -3.57 -25.51
C TYR A 85 4.41 -3.16 -26.11
N LEU A 86 3.54 -2.52 -25.32
CA LEU A 86 2.32 -1.93 -25.84
C LEU A 86 2.68 -0.59 -26.49
N PRO A 87 2.46 -0.41 -27.79
CA PRO A 87 2.61 0.88 -28.44
C PRO A 87 1.48 1.80 -27.96
N GLY A 88 1.78 2.96 -27.42
CA GLY A 88 0.80 3.93 -26.97
C GLY A 88 1.42 5.12 -26.25
N ASP A 89 0.67 6.20 -26.16
CA ASP A 89 0.99 7.41 -25.43
C ASP A 89 1.20 7.12 -23.93
N LEU A 90 1.95 7.95 -23.20
CA LEU A 90 2.29 7.76 -21.77
C LEU A 90 1.07 7.45 -20.90
N ASN A 91 -0.12 7.96 -21.26
CA ASN A 91 -1.40 7.68 -20.60
C ASN A 91 -1.97 6.27 -20.89
N GLN A 92 -1.45 5.56 -21.90
CA GLN A 92 -1.92 4.23 -22.31
C GLN A 92 -0.95 3.10 -21.87
N LYS A 93 0.23 3.45 -21.35
CA LYS A 93 1.29 2.52 -20.99
C LYS A 93 1.35 2.21 -19.48
N VAL A 94 0.29 2.48 -18.74
CA VAL A 94 0.25 2.08 -17.32
C VAL A 94 0.19 0.57 -17.26
N ASP A 95 1.22 -0.03 -16.66
CA ASP A 95 1.23 -1.45 -16.34
C ASP A 95 -0.07 -1.79 -15.57
N PRO A 96 -0.92 -2.73 -16.07
CA PRO A 96 -2.16 -3.10 -15.41
C PRO A 96 -1.97 -3.48 -13.94
N TYR A 97 -0.79 -3.98 -13.59
CA TYR A 97 -0.43 -4.33 -12.21
C TYR A 97 -0.33 -3.10 -11.29
N LEU A 98 0.03 -1.94 -11.81
CA LEU A 98 0.09 -0.67 -11.07
C LEU A 98 -1.24 0.09 -11.06
N ARG A 99 -2.20 -0.32 -11.89
CA ARG A 99 -3.48 0.36 -12.05
C ARG A 99 -4.23 0.64 -10.74
N PRO A 100 -4.33 -0.30 -9.80
CA PRO A 100 -5.03 -0.04 -8.53
C PRO A 100 -4.44 1.12 -7.73
N LEU A 101 -3.14 1.38 -7.85
CA LEU A 101 -2.49 2.53 -7.20
C LEU A 101 -2.90 3.85 -7.86
N TYR A 102 -2.99 3.90 -9.19
CA TYR A 102 -3.51 5.07 -9.91
C TYR A 102 -4.98 5.32 -9.57
N ASP A 103 -5.80 4.28 -9.52
CA ASP A 103 -7.22 4.41 -9.18
C ASP A 103 -7.42 5.04 -7.80
N ALA A 104 -6.63 4.62 -6.81
CA ALA A 104 -6.64 5.20 -5.47
C ALA A 104 -6.22 6.69 -5.50
N LEU A 105 -5.18 7.04 -6.26
CA LEU A 105 -4.75 8.42 -6.39
C LEU A 105 -5.82 9.31 -7.04
N TYR A 106 -6.45 8.84 -8.12
CA TYR A 106 -7.52 9.58 -8.78
C TYR A 106 -8.73 9.79 -7.88
N ASP A 107 -9.10 8.80 -7.09
CA ASP A 107 -10.20 8.92 -6.12
C ASP A 107 -9.86 9.93 -5.01
N LEU A 108 -8.65 9.91 -4.49
CA LEU A 108 -8.22 10.71 -3.33
C LEU A 108 -7.76 12.14 -3.68
N MET A 109 -7.26 12.39 -4.87
CA MET A 109 -6.75 13.70 -5.31
C MET A 109 -7.56 14.34 -6.43
N GLY A 110 -8.23 13.53 -7.26
CA GLY A 110 -8.83 13.96 -8.52
C GLY A 110 -7.83 14.01 -9.67
N PHE A 111 -8.35 13.85 -10.88
CA PHE A 111 -7.56 13.67 -12.10
C PHE A 111 -6.57 14.82 -12.37
N GLU A 112 -7.04 16.07 -12.29
CA GLU A 112 -6.19 17.24 -12.58
C GLU A 112 -5.01 17.40 -11.60
N LYS A 113 -5.26 17.19 -10.31
CA LYS A 113 -4.21 17.27 -9.30
C LYS A 113 -3.17 16.15 -9.47
N VAL A 114 -3.62 14.94 -9.79
CA VAL A 114 -2.73 13.81 -10.07
C VAL A 114 -1.82 14.13 -11.25
N GLN A 115 -2.37 14.64 -12.37
CA GLN A 115 -1.57 15.01 -13.53
C GLN A 115 -0.53 16.10 -13.20
N LYS A 116 -0.95 17.17 -12.55
CA LYS A 116 -0.03 18.24 -12.13
C LYS A 116 1.06 17.74 -11.19
N ALA A 117 0.74 16.80 -10.30
CA ALA A 117 1.71 16.21 -9.38
C ALA A 117 2.76 15.36 -10.12
N PHE A 118 2.36 14.58 -11.14
CA PHE A 118 3.28 13.86 -12.02
C PHE A 118 4.19 14.81 -12.80
N GLU A 119 3.65 15.85 -13.42
CA GLU A 119 4.41 16.86 -14.19
C GLU A 119 5.47 17.56 -13.33
N ARG A 120 5.18 17.75 -12.04
CA ARG A 120 6.09 18.39 -11.10
C ARG A 120 7.02 17.42 -10.36
N ASN A 121 7.03 16.16 -10.73
CA ASN A 121 7.77 15.09 -10.04
C ASN A 121 7.44 14.95 -8.54
N MET A 122 6.24 15.37 -8.15
CA MET A 122 5.72 15.19 -6.79
C MET A 122 5.03 13.85 -6.59
N LEU A 123 4.85 13.09 -7.66
CA LEU A 123 4.19 11.78 -7.67
C LEU A 123 4.93 10.85 -8.62
N GLU A 124 5.26 9.67 -8.14
CA GLU A 124 5.91 8.60 -8.90
C GLU A 124 5.20 7.27 -8.60
N VAL A 125 4.89 6.52 -9.65
CA VAL A 125 4.39 5.14 -9.54
C VAL A 125 5.28 4.26 -10.42
N ALA A 126 6.01 3.33 -9.81
CA ALA A 126 7.02 2.55 -10.52
C ALA A 126 7.21 1.15 -9.90
N PRO A 127 7.70 0.16 -10.66
CA PRO A 127 8.12 -1.12 -10.13
C PRO A 127 9.23 -0.98 -9.08
N LEU A 128 9.27 -1.90 -8.13
CA LEU A 128 10.25 -1.90 -7.02
C LEU A 128 11.71 -1.84 -7.50
N ALA A 129 12.04 -2.48 -8.61
CA ALA A 129 13.41 -2.49 -9.17
C ALA A 129 13.96 -1.08 -9.45
N PHE A 130 13.09 -0.11 -9.74
CA PHE A 130 13.50 1.29 -9.98
C PHE A 130 13.95 2.04 -8.71
N MET A 131 13.77 1.45 -7.54
CA MET A 131 14.18 2.05 -6.26
C MET A 131 15.66 1.78 -5.95
N ARG A 132 16.29 0.81 -6.59
CA ARG A 132 17.67 0.42 -6.31
C ARG A 132 18.64 1.59 -6.47
N GLY A 133 19.54 1.76 -5.50
CA GLY A 133 20.60 2.78 -5.53
C GLY A 133 20.13 4.21 -5.25
N ARG A 134 18.86 4.40 -4.95
CA ARG A 134 18.27 5.72 -4.63
C ARG A 134 18.24 5.97 -3.13
N THR A 135 18.22 7.24 -2.75
CA THR A 135 17.84 7.71 -1.40
C THR A 135 16.58 8.54 -1.53
N LEU A 136 15.51 8.11 -0.87
CA LEU A 136 14.20 8.75 -0.94
C LEU A 136 14.01 9.62 0.31
N SER A 137 14.37 10.89 0.19
CA SER A 137 14.24 11.87 1.28
C SER A 137 12.99 12.75 1.09
N ASN A 138 12.42 13.22 2.21
CA ASN A 138 11.22 14.07 2.23
C ASN A 138 10.07 13.49 1.39
N ALA A 139 9.92 12.17 1.39
CA ALA A 139 8.97 11.45 0.59
C ALA A 139 8.05 10.57 1.46
N PHE A 140 6.82 10.39 1.01
CA PHE A 140 5.96 9.33 1.51
C PHE A 140 6.05 8.15 0.54
N VAL A 141 6.61 7.05 1.00
CA VAL A 141 6.92 5.89 0.16
C VAL A 141 6.04 4.71 0.54
N ILE A 142 5.38 4.09 -0.45
CA ILE A 142 4.54 2.92 -0.23
C ILE A 142 5.05 1.76 -1.06
N LEU A 143 5.29 0.62 -0.42
CA LEU A 143 5.48 -0.68 -1.06
C LEU A 143 4.23 -1.51 -0.85
N ASP A 144 3.47 -1.68 -1.92
CA ASP A 144 2.27 -2.51 -1.94
C ASP A 144 2.55 -3.91 -2.50
N GLU A 145 1.71 -4.90 -2.18
CA GLU A 145 1.91 -6.31 -2.54
C GLU A 145 3.26 -6.88 -2.07
N ALA A 146 3.71 -6.44 -0.90
CA ALA A 146 5.04 -6.73 -0.37
C ALA A 146 5.29 -8.21 -0.03
N GLN A 147 4.24 -9.05 0.06
CA GLN A 147 4.37 -10.50 0.19
C GLN A 147 5.10 -11.13 -0.98
N ASN A 148 5.12 -10.46 -2.14
CA ASN A 148 5.76 -10.90 -3.37
C ASN A 148 7.19 -10.38 -3.54
N THR A 149 7.80 -9.84 -2.49
CA THR A 149 9.23 -9.54 -2.45
C THR A 149 10.03 -10.72 -1.91
N THR A 150 11.30 -10.80 -2.33
CA THR A 150 12.30 -11.60 -1.62
C THR A 150 12.83 -10.84 -0.39
N PRO A 151 13.49 -11.51 0.59
CA PRO A 151 14.16 -10.83 1.69
C PRO A 151 15.17 -9.77 1.24
N GLU A 152 15.91 -10.03 0.18
CA GLU A 152 16.89 -9.10 -0.41
C GLU A 152 16.21 -7.86 -0.98
N GLN A 153 15.10 -8.03 -1.70
CA GLN A 153 14.31 -6.93 -2.25
C GLN A 153 13.69 -6.07 -1.14
N MET A 154 13.16 -6.69 -0.08
CA MET A 154 12.61 -5.97 1.09
C MET A 154 13.70 -5.16 1.78
N LYS A 155 14.85 -5.74 2.05
CA LYS A 155 16.00 -5.04 2.63
C LYS A 155 16.46 -3.89 1.73
N MET A 156 16.58 -4.14 0.43
CA MET A 156 16.93 -3.12 -0.55
C MET A 156 15.97 -1.94 -0.47
N PHE A 157 14.66 -2.19 -0.46
CA PHE A 157 13.65 -1.16 -0.39
C PHE A 157 13.70 -0.35 0.93
N LEU A 158 13.69 -1.02 2.07
CA LEU A 158 13.68 -0.35 3.38
C LEU A 158 14.90 0.53 3.60
N THR A 159 16.03 0.18 3.01
CA THR A 159 17.27 0.97 3.09
C THR A 159 17.33 2.15 2.11
N ARG A 160 16.26 2.39 1.31
CA ARG A 160 16.12 3.60 0.46
C ARG A 160 15.56 4.79 1.23
N ILE A 161 14.94 4.54 2.38
CA ILE A 161 14.23 5.57 3.14
C ILE A 161 15.24 6.56 3.72
N GLY A 162 15.12 7.81 3.29
CA GLY A 162 15.98 8.92 3.71
C GLY A 162 15.33 9.79 4.79
N PHE A 163 16.03 10.87 5.15
CA PHE A 163 15.54 11.81 6.16
C PHE A 163 14.24 12.49 5.74
N GLY A 164 13.36 12.73 6.70
CA GLY A 164 12.08 13.41 6.49
C GLY A 164 11.04 12.58 5.75
N SER A 165 11.29 11.27 5.57
CA SER A 165 10.40 10.38 4.85
C SER A 165 9.57 9.51 5.78
N LYS A 166 8.40 9.11 5.29
CA LYS A 166 7.55 8.04 5.84
C LYS A 166 7.46 6.89 4.86
N CYS A 167 7.38 5.69 5.39
CA CYS A 167 7.23 4.49 4.60
C CYS A 167 6.08 3.64 5.13
N VAL A 168 5.26 3.14 4.23
CA VAL A 168 4.23 2.14 4.53
C VAL A 168 4.44 0.92 3.65
N VAL A 169 4.45 -0.25 4.26
CA VAL A 169 4.57 -1.55 3.58
C VAL A 169 3.26 -2.30 3.77
N THR A 170 2.59 -2.65 2.68
CA THR A 170 1.32 -3.38 2.71
C THR A 170 1.44 -4.72 2.03
N GLY A 171 0.73 -5.73 2.54
CA GLY A 171 0.72 -7.04 1.92
C GLY A 171 -0.24 -8.03 2.57
N ASP A 172 -0.45 -9.13 1.86
CA ASP A 172 -1.28 -10.26 2.27
C ASP A 172 -0.47 -11.55 2.17
N VAL A 173 -0.06 -12.12 3.31
CA VAL A 173 0.77 -13.33 3.36
C VAL A 173 0.04 -14.59 2.91
N SER A 174 -1.27 -14.53 2.71
CA SER A 174 -2.06 -15.63 2.13
C SER A 174 -2.04 -15.66 0.59
N GLN A 175 -1.55 -14.59 -0.06
CA GLN A 175 -1.54 -14.41 -1.52
C GLN A 175 -0.11 -14.27 -2.07
N ILE A 176 0.76 -15.19 -1.72
CA ILE A 176 2.15 -15.18 -2.17
C ILE A 176 2.24 -15.84 -3.55
N ASP A 177 2.68 -15.09 -4.56
CA ASP A 177 2.85 -15.52 -5.95
C ASP A 177 4.34 -15.71 -6.34
N LEU A 178 5.20 -15.91 -5.35
CA LEU A 178 6.62 -16.21 -5.57
C LEU A 178 6.82 -17.64 -6.08
N PRO A 179 7.95 -17.94 -6.78
CA PRO A 179 8.32 -19.29 -7.15
C PRO A 179 8.35 -20.23 -5.95
N LYS A 180 8.07 -21.52 -6.19
CA LYS A 180 8.12 -22.53 -5.13
C LYS A 180 9.48 -22.54 -4.43
N GLY A 181 9.44 -22.54 -3.09
CA GLY A 181 10.65 -22.53 -2.24
C GLY A 181 11.24 -21.14 -1.98
N ALA A 182 10.74 -20.09 -2.62
CA ALA A 182 11.15 -18.73 -2.31
C ALA A 182 10.52 -18.25 -1.00
N THR A 183 11.31 -17.56 -0.18
CA THR A 183 10.84 -16.94 1.06
C THR A 183 10.25 -15.58 0.78
N SER A 184 9.07 -15.28 1.31
CA SER A 184 8.47 -13.94 1.24
C SER A 184 9.25 -12.95 2.10
N GLY A 185 9.68 -11.84 1.48
CA GLY A 185 10.36 -10.76 2.17
C GLY A 185 9.49 -10.09 3.24
N LEU A 186 8.17 -10.10 3.10
CA LEU A 186 7.26 -9.58 4.12
C LEU A 186 7.25 -10.46 5.37
N ILE A 187 7.17 -11.78 5.21
CA ILE A 187 7.22 -12.73 6.33
C ILE A 187 8.57 -12.63 7.04
N ASP A 188 9.66 -12.58 6.26
CA ASP A 188 11.01 -12.44 6.82
C ASP A 188 11.19 -11.12 7.56
N ALA A 189 10.74 -9.99 7.00
CA ALA A 189 10.82 -8.68 7.63
C ALA A 189 10.09 -8.64 8.96
N GLU A 190 8.90 -9.22 9.05
CA GLU A 190 8.14 -9.30 10.29
C GLU A 190 8.89 -10.05 11.39
N ARG A 191 9.56 -11.15 11.03
CA ARG A 191 10.39 -11.94 11.97
C ARG A 191 11.63 -11.17 12.42
N VAL A 192 12.33 -10.54 11.48
CA VAL A 192 13.64 -9.89 11.71
C VAL A 192 13.48 -8.53 12.39
N LEU A 193 12.48 -7.74 11.97
CA LEU A 193 12.37 -6.33 12.34
C LEU A 193 11.45 -6.04 13.52
N ARG A 194 10.71 -7.01 14.04
CA ARG A 194 9.74 -6.78 15.13
C ARG A 194 10.31 -6.16 16.41
N ARG A 195 11.63 -6.23 16.63
CA ARG A 195 12.32 -5.64 17.77
C ARG A 195 13.03 -4.31 17.45
N VAL A 196 12.99 -3.88 16.18
CA VAL A 196 13.59 -2.61 15.78
C VAL A 196 12.67 -1.47 16.22
N LYS A 197 13.20 -0.54 16.99
CA LYS A 197 12.44 0.64 17.41
C LYS A 197 12.18 1.58 16.22
N GLY A 198 11.03 2.25 16.22
CA GLY A 198 10.64 3.17 15.16
C GLY A 198 9.81 2.51 14.04
N LEU A 199 9.60 1.20 14.13
CA LEU A 199 8.72 0.44 13.24
C LEU A 199 7.41 0.09 13.95
N ALA A 200 6.29 0.08 13.22
CA ALA A 200 5.01 -0.43 13.68
C ALA A 200 4.50 -1.53 12.75
N PHE A 201 3.87 -2.54 13.34
CA PHE A 201 3.20 -3.61 12.60
C PHE A 201 1.72 -3.61 12.97
N THR A 202 0.85 -3.39 11.98
CA THR A 202 -0.60 -3.46 12.14
C THR A 202 -1.12 -4.69 11.40
N ARG A 203 -1.81 -5.56 12.12
CA ARG A 203 -2.40 -6.78 11.57
C ARG A 203 -3.89 -6.61 11.40
N PHE A 204 -4.33 -6.77 10.17
CA PHE A 204 -5.74 -6.83 9.80
C PHE A 204 -6.21 -8.29 9.77
N THR A 205 -7.46 -8.49 10.10
CA THR A 205 -8.13 -9.80 10.07
C THR A 205 -9.35 -9.76 9.16
N SER A 206 -10.01 -10.89 8.99
CA SER A 206 -11.28 -10.96 8.27
C SER A 206 -12.38 -10.05 8.86
N ALA A 207 -12.31 -9.74 10.15
CA ALA A 207 -13.22 -8.79 10.81
C ALA A 207 -13.07 -7.35 10.32
N ASP A 208 -11.92 -7.01 9.73
CA ASP A 208 -11.64 -5.67 9.19
C ASP A 208 -12.02 -5.52 7.72
N VAL A 209 -12.53 -6.57 7.08
CA VAL A 209 -12.93 -6.54 5.68
C VAL A 209 -14.17 -5.67 5.50
N VAL A 210 -14.03 -4.63 4.67
CA VAL A 210 -15.11 -3.72 4.29
C VAL A 210 -15.45 -3.97 2.82
N ARG A 211 -16.64 -4.53 2.56
CA ARG A 211 -17.09 -4.90 1.21
C ARG A 211 -18.56 -4.54 1.02
N HIS A 212 -18.92 -4.37 -0.26
CA HIS A 212 -20.33 -4.34 -0.62
C HIS A 212 -21.01 -5.65 -0.15
N PRO A 213 -22.19 -5.61 0.47
CA PRO A 213 -22.85 -6.82 1.03
C PRO A 213 -23.06 -7.95 0.03
N LEU A 214 -23.32 -7.62 -1.24
CA LEU A 214 -23.42 -8.61 -2.30
C LEU A 214 -22.07 -9.29 -2.57
N VAL A 215 -20.97 -8.54 -2.59
CA VAL A 215 -19.62 -9.09 -2.80
C VAL A 215 -19.24 -10.04 -1.66
N ALA A 216 -19.56 -9.68 -0.41
CA ALA A 216 -19.35 -10.56 0.73
C ALA A 216 -20.06 -11.92 0.53
N ARG A 217 -21.35 -11.90 0.16
CA ARG A 217 -22.13 -13.12 -0.13
C ARG A 217 -21.58 -13.95 -1.29
N ILE A 218 -21.04 -13.29 -2.33
CA ILE A 218 -20.39 -13.99 -3.45
C ILE A 218 -19.14 -14.71 -2.96
N VAL A 219 -18.28 -14.05 -2.20
CA VAL A 219 -17.06 -14.67 -1.65
C VAL A 219 -17.40 -15.87 -0.76
N ASP A 220 -18.36 -15.69 0.15
CA ASP A 220 -18.81 -16.77 1.06
C ASP A 220 -19.31 -18.00 0.28
N ALA A 221 -20.06 -17.79 -0.82
CA ALA A 221 -20.55 -18.87 -1.66
C ALA A 221 -19.41 -19.65 -2.33
N TYR A 222 -18.40 -18.97 -2.89
CA TYR A 222 -17.24 -19.62 -3.48
C TYR A 222 -16.38 -20.35 -2.45
N ASP A 223 -16.21 -19.78 -1.27
CA ASP A 223 -15.45 -20.40 -0.18
C ASP A 223 -16.14 -21.66 0.37
N ALA A 224 -17.46 -21.65 0.47
CA ALA A 224 -18.25 -22.83 0.84
C ALA A 224 -18.04 -23.98 -0.16
N GLN A 225 -18.14 -23.69 -1.46
CA GLN A 225 -17.93 -24.69 -2.51
C GLN A 225 -16.53 -25.32 -2.48
N ARG A 226 -15.48 -24.52 -2.16
CA ARG A 226 -14.11 -25.03 -2.04
C ARG A 226 -13.92 -25.95 -0.84
N ARG A 227 -14.67 -25.74 0.24
CA ARG A 227 -14.64 -26.64 1.43
C ARG A 227 -15.31 -27.97 1.13
N ASP A 228 -16.45 -27.93 0.44
CA ASP A 228 -17.21 -29.13 0.07
C ASP A 228 -16.46 -29.96 -0.98
N GLY A 229 -15.77 -29.33 -1.93
CA GLY A 229 -14.99 -30.01 -2.97
C GLY A 229 -13.66 -30.65 -2.50
N LYS A 230 -13.24 -30.42 -1.25
CA LYS A 230 -12.07 -31.09 -0.63
C LYS A 230 -12.41 -32.36 0.12
N HIS A 231 -13.67 -32.76 0.18
CA HIS A 231 -14.18 -33.94 0.89
C HIS A 231 -14.79 -34.99 -0.07
N GLY A 232 -14.52 -34.86 -1.38
CA GLY A 232 -14.93 -35.84 -2.40
C GLY A 232 -13.73 -36.58 -3.03
#